data_8f46a5c5fd6f80c5dd736a891ae0b82f
#
_entry.id   8f46a5c5fd6f80c5dd736a891ae0b82f
#
_cell.length_a   1.000
_cell.length_b   1.000
_cell.length_c   1.000
_cell.angle_alpha   90.00
_cell.angle_beta   90.00
_cell.angle_gamma   90.00
#
_symmetry.space_group_name_H-M   'P 1'
#
loop_
_entity.id
_entity.type
_entity.pdbx_description
1 polymer ?
#
loop_
_entity_poly.entity_id
_entity_poly.type
_entity_poly.pdbx_seq_one_letter_code
_entity_poly.pdbx_strand_id
1 'polypeptide(L)'
;MIHDHTLTRLKSLDRATMEGAFNEIYKEYSLLVYYVAFSYTHEEASSQDITNQTFANFYESRYKLTKGKKIKYYLVKTSRNLALNFLRHESFVPYEEAIGVQKEETKSFGEYLERFSSFLSGEELDLLVYRFLYGFKFREIAKGKGVSVNAVSSKYKRALDKIRAHYEKGDL
;
A
#
# COMPACT_ATOMS: atom_id res chain seq x y z
N MET A 1 2.67 13.79 -12.09
CA MET A 1 3.79 13.36 -11.18
C MET A 1 4.10 14.50 -10.23
N ILE A 2 3.89 14.28 -8.93
CA ILE A 2 4.14 15.29 -7.89
C ILE A 2 5.63 15.58 -7.77
N HIS A 3 5.98 16.85 -7.80
CA HIS A 3 7.35 17.35 -7.76
C HIS A 3 7.75 17.84 -6.35
N ASP A 4 9.04 18.03 -6.12
CA ASP A 4 9.56 18.59 -4.86
C ASP A 4 8.97 19.98 -4.55
N HIS A 5 8.61 20.75 -5.59
CA HIS A 5 7.93 22.05 -5.47
C HIS A 5 6.54 21.92 -4.79
N THR A 6 5.74 20.90 -5.12
CA THR A 6 4.44 20.67 -4.47
C THR A 6 4.60 20.40 -2.97
N LEU A 7 5.66 19.64 -2.59
CA LEU A 7 5.95 19.41 -1.18
C LEU A 7 6.36 20.70 -0.45
N THR A 8 7.11 21.60 -1.10
CA THR A 8 7.47 22.91 -0.53
C THR A 8 6.21 23.75 -0.31
N ARG A 9 5.30 23.80 -1.29
CA ARG A 9 4.00 24.51 -1.15
C ARG A 9 3.13 23.91 -0.04
N LEU A 10 3.12 22.60 0.13
CA LEU A 10 2.40 21.93 1.20
C LEU A 10 2.85 22.33 2.60
N LYS A 11 4.10 22.78 2.74
CA LYS A 11 4.68 23.27 4.00
C LYS A 11 4.55 24.77 4.19
N SER A 12 3.91 25.47 3.27
CA SER A 12 3.69 26.91 3.34
C SER A 12 2.86 27.28 4.57
N LEU A 13 3.16 28.45 5.15
CA LEU A 13 2.33 29.07 6.19
C LEU A 13 1.09 29.74 5.58
N ASP A 14 1.15 30.09 4.28
CA ASP A 14 -0.02 30.56 3.56
C ASP A 14 -1.01 29.40 3.31
N ARG A 15 -2.19 29.56 3.90
CA ARG A 15 -3.24 28.52 3.89
C ARG A 15 -3.71 28.15 2.49
N ALA A 16 -3.91 29.13 1.61
CA ALA A 16 -4.39 28.88 0.24
C ALA A 16 -3.36 28.09 -0.57
N THR A 17 -2.09 28.46 -0.47
CA THR A 17 -0.97 27.74 -1.11
C THR A 17 -0.86 26.30 -0.60
N MET A 18 -0.98 26.08 0.70
CA MET A 18 -0.93 24.77 1.34
C MET A 18 -2.12 23.89 0.93
N GLU A 19 -3.33 24.42 0.99
CA GLU A 19 -4.55 23.70 0.57
C GLU A 19 -4.51 23.34 -0.93
N GLY A 20 -4.05 24.25 -1.78
CA GLY A 20 -3.86 23.97 -3.20
C GLY A 20 -2.89 22.82 -3.47
N ALA A 21 -1.76 22.79 -2.76
CA ALA A 21 -0.79 21.70 -2.87
C ALA A 21 -1.33 20.37 -2.32
N PHE A 22 -2.08 20.41 -1.22
CA PHE A 22 -2.74 19.21 -0.68
C PHE A 22 -3.76 18.65 -1.67
N ASN A 23 -4.59 19.48 -2.28
CA ASN A 23 -5.59 19.08 -3.26
C ASN A 23 -4.95 18.47 -4.53
N GLU A 24 -3.80 18.98 -4.98
CA GLU A 24 -3.05 18.35 -6.08
C GLU A 24 -2.61 16.92 -5.72
N ILE A 25 -2.09 16.71 -4.51
CA ILE A 25 -1.64 15.41 -4.04
C ILE A 25 -2.85 14.47 -3.85
N TYR A 26 -3.94 14.96 -3.29
CA TYR A 26 -5.16 14.18 -3.11
C TYR A 26 -5.72 13.71 -4.45
N LYS A 27 -5.87 14.61 -5.43
CA LYS A 27 -6.35 14.26 -6.78
C LYS A 27 -5.46 13.24 -7.48
N GLU A 28 -4.14 13.34 -7.33
CA GLU A 28 -3.19 12.42 -7.96
C GLU A 28 -3.21 11.02 -7.32
N TYR A 29 -3.45 10.90 -6.00
CA TYR A 29 -3.21 9.66 -5.28
C TYR A 29 -4.41 9.06 -4.54
N SER A 30 -5.56 9.75 -4.43
CA SER A 30 -6.70 9.26 -3.66
C SER A 30 -7.21 7.92 -4.18
N LEU A 31 -7.34 7.76 -5.48
CA LEU A 31 -7.78 6.52 -6.11
C LEU A 31 -6.80 5.36 -5.85
N LEU A 32 -5.48 5.63 -5.94
CA LEU A 32 -4.46 4.63 -5.63
C LEU A 32 -4.55 4.20 -4.16
N VAL A 33 -4.66 5.16 -3.23
CA VAL A 33 -4.76 4.90 -1.79
C VAL A 33 -6.01 4.10 -1.46
N TYR A 34 -7.15 4.45 -2.07
CA TYR A 34 -8.40 3.71 -1.94
C TYR A 34 -8.26 2.25 -2.40
N TYR A 35 -7.71 2.00 -3.59
CA TYR A 35 -7.52 0.63 -4.07
C TYR A 35 -6.51 -0.16 -3.24
N VAL A 36 -5.51 0.52 -2.66
CA VAL A 36 -4.63 -0.13 -1.67
C VAL A 36 -5.43 -0.60 -0.46
N ALA A 37 -6.28 0.24 0.12
CA ALA A 37 -7.14 -0.14 1.23
C ALA A 37 -8.11 -1.26 0.84
N PHE A 38 -8.81 -1.09 -0.28
CA PHE A 38 -9.82 -2.02 -0.78
C PHE A 38 -9.25 -3.42 -1.08
N SER A 39 -8.00 -3.52 -1.53
CA SER A 39 -7.34 -4.82 -1.77
C SER A 39 -7.16 -5.65 -0.49
N TYR A 40 -7.31 -5.07 0.68
CA TYR A 40 -7.25 -5.75 1.97
C TYR A 40 -8.62 -5.89 2.63
N THR A 41 -9.42 -4.82 2.62
CA THR A 41 -10.70 -4.78 3.36
C THR A 41 -11.86 -5.40 2.60
N HIS A 42 -11.82 -5.34 1.25
CA HIS A 42 -12.93 -5.72 0.35
C HIS A 42 -14.26 -5.03 0.69
N GLU A 43 -14.23 -3.94 1.45
CA GLU A 43 -15.38 -3.16 1.88
C GLU A 43 -15.19 -1.69 1.55
N GLU A 44 -16.22 -1.06 0.94
CA GLU A 44 -16.13 0.32 0.48
C GLU A 44 -16.01 1.31 1.64
N ALA A 45 -16.82 1.16 2.69
CA ALA A 45 -16.86 2.07 3.83
C ALA A 45 -15.49 2.09 4.54
N SER A 46 -14.98 0.94 4.93
CA SER A 46 -13.67 0.81 5.58
C SER A 46 -12.54 1.29 4.70
N SER A 47 -12.62 1.03 3.37
CA SER A 47 -11.62 1.53 2.42
C SER A 47 -11.60 3.04 2.32
N GLN A 48 -12.77 3.68 2.37
CA GLN A 48 -12.91 5.13 2.37
C GLN A 48 -12.36 5.73 3.67
N ASP A 49 -12.66 5.14 4.81
CA ASP A 49 -12.16 5.58 6.12
C ASP A 49 -10.63 5.48 6.21
N ILE A 50 -10.07 4.36 5.75
CA ILE A 50 -8.61 4.17 5.68
C ILE A 50 -7.98 5.18 4.73
N THR A 51 -8.64 5.49 3.61
CA THR A 51 -8.17 6.53 2.68
C THR A 51 -8.12 7.89 3.36
N ASN A 52 -9.20 8.30 4.01
CA ASN A 52 -9.29 9.56 4.73
C ASN A 52 -8.23 9.65 5.84
N GLN A 53 -8.09 8.59 6.65
CA GLN A 53 -7.08 8.52 7.71
C GLN A 53 -5.65 8.56 7.15
N THR A 54 -5.41 7.94 5.98
CA THR A 54 -4.10 7.99 5.31
C THR A 54 -3.71 9.43 4.94
N PHE A 55 -4.64 10.20 4.39
CA PHE A 55 -4.39 11.60 4.03
C PHE A 55 -4.31 12.51 5.26
N ALA A 56 -5.06 12.24 6.33
CA ALA A 56 -4.92 12.94 7.60
C ALA A 56 -3.50 12.73 8.19
N ASN A 57 -3.04 11.49 8.29
CA ASN A 57 -1.69 11.15 8.76
C ASN A 57 -0.60 11.76 7.87
N PHE A 58 -0.83 11.81 6.56
CA PHE A 58 0.07 12.45 5.60
C PHE A 58 0.18 13.95 5.87
N TYR A 59 -0.95 14.63 6.06
CA TYR A 59 -0.99 16.05 6.35
C TYR A 59 -0.24 16.39 7.64
N GLU A 60 -0.47 15.66 8.72
CA GLU A 60 0.23 15.82 9.99
C GLU A 60 1.76 15.59 9.85
N SER A 61 2.14 14.60 9.05
CA SER A 61 3.55 14.24 8.84
C SER A 61 4.26 15.10 7.78
N ARG A 62 3.59 16.09 7.17
CA ARG A 62 4.11 16.82 5.99
C ARG A 62 5.47 17.49 6.23
N TYR A 63 5.73 17.97 7.44
CA TYR A 63 7.00 18.60 7.78
C TYR A 63 8.17 17.61 7.87
N LYS A 64 7.91 16.35 8.15
CA LYS A 64 8.91 15.27 8.22
C LYS A 64 9.32 14.76 6.83
N LEU A 65 8.52 15.03 5.81
CA LEU A 65 8.80 14.61 4.44
C LEU A 65 9.82 15.53 3.79
N THR A 66 10.93 14.99 3.33
CA THR A 66 12.06 15.76 2.80
C THR A 66 12.09 15.89 1.28
N LYS A 67 11.39 15.02 0.55
CA LYS A 67 11.37 14.99 -0.93
C LYS A 67 10.00 14.52 -1.44
N GLY A 68 9.44 15.25 -2.42
CA GLY A 68 8.14 14.96 -3.04
C GLY A 68 8.05 13.55 -3.65
N LYS A 69 9.15 13.03 -4.18
CA LYS A 69 9.22 11.67 -4.73
C LYS A 69 8.92 10.54 -3.72
N LYS A 70 8.89 10.85 -2.42
CA LYS A 70 8.54 9.89 -1.36
C LYS A 70 7.05 9.88 -1.01
N ILE A 71 6.26 10.86 -1.51
CA ILE A 71 4.84 11.00 -1.16
C ILE A 71 4.06 9.75 -1.52
N LYS A 72 4.15 9.30 -2.77
CA LYS A 72 3.47 8.07 -3.22
C LYS A 72 3.80 6.88 -2.31
N TYR A 73 5.09 6.66 -2.01
CA TYR A 73 5.51 5.56 -1.15
C TYR A 73 4.96 5.68 0.27
N TYR A 74 4.98 6.89 0.84
CA TYR A 74 4.42 7.15 2.17
C TYR A 74 2.92 6.82 2.21
N LEU A 75 2.15 7.33 1.27
CA LEU A 75 0.71 7.14 1.19
C LEU A 75 0.35 5.65 1.07
N VAL A 76 0.97 4.93 0.13
CA VAL A 76 0.74 3.50 -0.07
C VAL A 76 1.12 2.69 1.17
N LYS A 77 2.28 2.98 1.78
CA LYS A 77 2.71 2.29 3.02
C LYS A 77 1.75 2.55 4.17
N THR A 78 1.29 3.78 4.34
CA THR A 78 0.37 4.17 5.42
C THR A 78 -0.99 3.51 5.23
N SER A 79 -1.57 3.57 4.04
CA SER A 79 -2.84 2.92 3.71
C SER A 79 -2.79 1.42 3.97
N ARG A 80 -1.73 0.74 3.47
CA ARG A 80 -1.53 -0.69 3.73
C ARG A 80 -1.45 -1.02 5.23
N ASN A 81 -0.69 -0.24 5.99
CA ASN A 81 -0.55 -0.49 7.42
C ASN A 81 -1.88 -0.30 8.17
N LEU A 82 -2.67 0.73 7.81
CA LEU A 82 -3.99 0.96 8.38
C LEU A 82 -4.95 -0.19 8.03
N ALA A 83 -4.94 -0.65 6.78
CA ALA A 83 -5.77 -1.77 6.33
C ALA A 83 -5.40 -3.08 7.06
N LEU A 84 -4.11 -3.37 7.24
CA LEU A 84 -3.67 -4.54 8.01
C LEU A 84 -4.06 -4.44 9.50
N ASN A 85 -4.00 -3.25 10.09
CA ASN A 85 -4.45 -3.06 11.46
C ASN A 85 -5.97 -3.24 11.57
N PHE A 86 -6.74 -2.73 10.61
CA PHE A 86 -8.18 -2.93 10.54
C PHE A 86 -8.52 -4.43 10.55
N LEU A 87 -7.91 -5.22 9.66
CA LEU A 87 -8.14 -6.67 9.61
C LEU A 87 -7.78 -7.39 10.91
N ARG A 88 -6.71 -6.98 11.61
CA ARG A 88 -6.34 -7.56 12.90
C ARG A 88 -7.39 -7.28 13.98
N HIS A 89 -8.02 -6.12 13.95
CA HIS A 89 -9.08 -5.77 14.89
C HIS A 89 -10.38 -6.50 14.58
N GLU A 90 -10.74 -6.67 13.31
CA GLU A 90 -11.92 -7.44 12.91
C GLU A 90 -11.79 -8.94 13.21
N SER A 91 -10.59 -9.52 13.04
CA SER A 91 -10.36 -10.93 13.39
C SER A 91 -10.48 -11.23 14.91
N PHE A 92 -10.57 -10.21 15.75
CA PHE A 92 -10.80 -10.33 17.20
C PHE A 92 -12.30 -10.26 17.59
N VAL A 93 -13.19 -9.93 16.64
CA VAL A 93 -14.65 -9.99 16.86
C VAL A 93 -15.12 -11.35 16.35
N PRO A 94 -15.72 -12.23 17.20
CA PRO A 94 -16.31 -13.48 16.72
C PRO A 94 -17.36 -13.15 15.66
N TYR A 95 -17.16 -13.65 14.46
CA TYR A 95 -18.06 -13.48 13.32
C TYR A 95 -19.28 -14.36 13.53
N GLU A 96 -20.33 -13.82 14.11
CA GLU A 96 -21.69 -14.36 14.02
C GLU A 96 -22.40 -13.68 12.85
N GLU A 97 -22.57 -14.46 11.79
CA GLU A 97 -23.54 -14.29 10.70
C GLU A 97 -23.54 -12.97 9.91
N ALA A 98 -22.68 -12.88 8.93
CA ALA A 98 -22.97 -12.07 7.76
C ALA A 98 -23.51 -12.96 6.63
N ILE A 99 -24.82 -12.82 6.42
CA ILE A 99 -25.65 -13.47 5.42
C ILE A 99 -25.13 -13.17 4.00
N GLY A 100 -24.81 -14.24 3.26
CA GLY A 100 -25.10 -14.41 1.85
C GLY A 100 -24.72 -13.31 0.86
N VAL A 101 -23.43 -13.05 0.62
CA VAL A 101 -22.98 -12.54 -0.67
C VAL A 101 -22.34 -13.69 -1.40
N GLN A 102 -22.94 -14.14 -2.51
CA GLN A 102 -22.32 -15.09 -3.43
C GLN A 102 -21.02 -14.45 -3.93
N LYS A 103 -19.90 -14.97 -3.45
CA LYS A 103 -18.59 -14.69 -4.02
C LYS A 103 -18.55 -15.35 -5.40
N GLU A 104 -18.57 -14.57 -6.47
CA GLU A 104 -18.02 -15.04 -7.73
C GLU A 104 -16.58 -15.51 -7.49
N GLU A 105 -16.22 -16.66 -8.05
CA GLU A 105 -14.94 -17.38 -7.85
C GLU A 105 -13.73 -16.69 -8.51
N THR A 106 -13.57 -15.41 -8.30
CA THR A 106 -12.25 -14.77 -8.47
C THR A 106 -11.55 -14.83 -7.13
N LYS A 107 -10.61 -15.78 -6.98
CA LYS A 107 -9.75 -15.85 -5.80
C LYS A 107 -9.26 -14.46 -5.47
N SER A 108 -9.68 -13.96 -4.32
CA SER A 108 -9.34 -12.62 -3.86
C SER A 108 -7.82 -12.47 -3.79
N PHE A 109 -7.30 -11.29 -4.11
CA PHE A 109 -5.87 -10.98 -3.92
C PHE A 109 -5.41 -11.28 -2.49
N GLY A 110 -6.30 -11.16 -1.50
CA GLY A 110 -6.04 -11.55 -0.11
C GLY A 110 -5.72 -13.04 0.04
N GLU A 111 -6.43 -13.91 -0.67
CA GLU A 111 -6.18 -15.36 -0.64
C GLU A 111 -4.82 -15.72 -1.22
N TYR A 112 -4.38 -15.03 -2.28
CA TYR A 112 -3.02 -15.20 -2.80
C TYR A 112 -1.96 -14.70 -1.80
N LEU A 113 -2.19 -13.57 -1.13
CA LEU A 113 -1.27 -13.07 -0.11
C LEU A 113 -1.17 -14.02 1.07
N GLU A 114 -2.29 -14.60 1.51
CA GLU A 114 -2.32 -15.57 2.59
C GLU A 114 -1.53 -16.84 2.22
N ARG A 115 -1.76 -17.38 1.04
CA ARG A 115 -1.00 -18.53 0.53
C ARG A 115 0.50 -18.23 0.44
N PHE A 116 0.87 -17.08 -0.12
CA PHE A 116 2.28 -16.69 -0.23
C PHE A 116 2.92 -16.41 1.14
N SER A 117 2.15 -16.02 2.15
CA SER A 117 2.66 -15.76 3.51
C SER A 117 3.17 -17.01 4.21
N SER A 118 2.76 -18.20 3.78
CA SER A 118 3.22 -19.47 4.34
C SER A 118 4.70 -19.78 4.02
N PHE A 119 5.24 -19.24 2.93
CA PHE A 119 6.62 -19.52 2.49
C PHE A 119 7.44 -18.27 2.10
N LEU A 120 6.83 -17.10 1.95
CA LEU A 120 7.52 -15.83 1.74
C LEU A 120 7.61 -15.03 3.03
N SER A 121 8.74 -14.37 3.25
CA SER A 121 8.84 -13.39 4.34
C SER A 121 7.95 -12.17 4.06
N GLY A 122 7.53 -11.45 5.11
CA GLY A 122 6.74 -10.22 4.97
C GLY A 122 7.41 -9.17 4.07
N GLU A 123 8.76 -9.09 4.06
CA GLU A 123 9.49 -8.20 3.16
C GLU A 123 9.44 -8.64 1.69
N GLU A 124 9.43 -9.94 1.43
CA GLU A 124 9.30 -10.49 0.08
C GLU A 124 7.89 -10.27 -0.46
N LEU A 125 6.87 -10.48 0.38
CA LEU A 125 5.49 -10.14 0.06
C LEU A 125 5.32 -8.66 -0.25
N ASP A 126 5.86 -7.78 0.59
CA ASP A 126 5.84 -6.33 0.37
C ASP A 126 6.41 -5.95 -0.99
N LEU A 127 7.53 -6.55 -1.40
CA LEU A 127 8.13 -6.27 -2.70
C LEU A 127 7.24 -6.69 -3.87
N LEU A 128 6.57 -7.83 -3.77
CA LEU A 128 5.62 -8.29 -4.76
C LEU A 128 4.43 -7.31 -4.86
N VAL A 129 3.84 -6.95 -3.73
CA VAL A 129 2.73 -6.00 -3.64
C VAL A 129 3.12 -4.65 -4.24
N TYR A 130 4.25 -4.07 -3.83
CA TYR A 130 4.71 -2.79 -4.38
C TYR A 130 4.99 -2.85 -5.88
N ARG A 131 5.53 -3.96 -6.36
CA ARG A 131 5.90 -4.11 -7.77
C ARG A 131 4.71 -4.40 -8.66
N PHE A 132 3.89 -5.41 -8.30
CA PHE A 132 2.79 -5.88 -9.15
C PHE A 132 1.51 -5.07 -8.95
N LEU A 133 1.08 -4.88 -7.71
CA LEU A 133 -0.20 -4.24 -7.44
C LEU A 133 -0.10 -2.71 -7.59
N TYR A 134 0.98 -2.10 -7.09
CA TYR A 134 1.10 -0.64 -7.07
C TYR A 134 2.02 -0.08 -8.16
N GLY A 135 2.60 -0.94 -9.00
CA GLY A 135 3.41 -0.56 -10.15
C GLY A 135 4.68 0.23 -9.82
N PHE A 136 5.22 0.09 -8.60
CA PHE A 136 6.47 0.77 -8.24
C PHE A 136 7.66 0.20 -9.00
N LYS A 137 8.55 1.08 -9.46
CA LYS A 137 9.86 0.67 -9.99
C LYS A 137 10.79 0.31 -8.85
N PHE A 138 11.73 -0.62 -9.07
CA PHE A 138 12.72 -1.03 -8.03
C PHE A 138 13.47 0.17 -7.43
N ARG A 139 13.76 1.21 -8.22
CA ARG A 139 14.40 2.43 -7.74
C ARG A 139 13.53 3.19 -6.74
N GLU A 140 12.21 3.20 -6.94
CA GLU A 140 11.27 3.87 -6.03
C GLU A 140 11.15 3.11 -4.73
N ILE A 141 11.06 1.78 -4.79
CA ILE A 141 11.03 0.89 -3.61
C ILE A 141 12.34 1.03 -2.81
N ALA A 142 13.48 0.93 -3.48
CA ALA A 142 14.80 1.08 -2.88
C ALA A 142 14.95 2.41 -2.13
N LYS A 143 14.53 3.50 -2.78
CA LYS A 143 14.55 4.85 -2.17
C LYS A 143 13.61 4.96 -0.98
N GLY A 144 12.42 4.38 -1.07
CA GLY A 144 11.44 4.38 0.02
C GLY A 144 11.90 3.57 1.24
N LYS A 145 12.56 2.44 1.01
CA LYS A 145 13.10 1.54 2.05
C LYS A 145 14.50 1.95 2.56
N GLY A 146 15.20 2.88 1.88
CA GLY A 146 16.57 3.29 2.26
C GLY A 146 17.63 2.23 1.95
N VAL A 147 17.41 1.38 0.95
CA VAL A 147 18.32 0.30 0.54
C VAL A 147 18.79 0.49 -0.90
N SER A 148 19.75 -0.32 -1.36
CA SER A 148 20.22 -0.28 -2.75
C SER A 148 19.19 -0.92 -3.71
N VAL A 149 19.20 -0.49 -4.98
CA VAL A 149 18.36 -1.08 -6.03
C VAL A 149 18.70 -2.56 -6.23
N ASN A 150 19.98 -2.91 -6.14
CA ASN A 150 20.42 -4.30 -6.26
C ASN A 150 19.89 -5.18 -5.12
N ALA A 151 19.83 -4.67 -3.89
CA ALA A 151 19.22 -5.40 -2.76
C ALA A 151 17.74 -5.70 -3.00
N VAL A 152 16.98 -4.70 -3.49
CA VAL A 152 15.57 -4.87 -3.86
C VAL A 152 15.41 -5.90 -4.99
N SER A 153 16.19 -5.75 -6.07
CA SER A 153 16.12 -6.64 -7.23
C SER A 153 16.45 -8.09 -6.87
N SER A 154 17.52 -8.31 -6.09
CA SER A 154 17.94 -9.64 -5.65
C SER A 154 16.91 -10.29 -4.73
N LYS A 155 16.30 -9.53 -3.81
CA LYS A 155 15.26 -10.03 -2.92
C LYS A 155 13.99 -10.38 -3.71
N TYR A 156 13.60 -9.55 -4.67
CA TYR A 156 12.48 -9.80 -5.56
C TYR A 156 12.67 -11.08 -6.38
N LYS A 157 13.86 -11.28 -6.98
CA LYS A 157 14.19 -12.49 -7.71
C LYS A 157 14.04 -13.74 -6.83
N ARG A 158 14.59 -13.71 -5.60
CA ARG A 158 14.45 -14.82 -4.64
C ARG A 158 12.99 -15.12 -4.29
N ALA A 159 12.14 -14.09 -4.13
CA ALA A 159 10.71 -14.28 -3.91
C ALA A 159 10.04 -15.00 -5.09
N LEU A 160 10.35 -14.59 -6.34
CA LEU A 160 9.85 -15.27 -7.54
C LEU A 160 10.34 -16.71 -7.65
N ASP A 161 11.61 -16.97 -7.34
CA ASP A 161 12.17 -18.33 -7.37
C ASP A 161 11.48 -19.25 -6.36
N LYS A 162 11.15 -18.74 -5.15
CA LYS A 162 10.36 -19.48 -4.16
C LYS A 162 8.94 -19.80 -4.66
N ILE A 163 8.26 -18.81 -5.25
CA ILE A 163 6.92 -19.01 -5.84
C ILE A 163 6.98 -20.10 -6.92
N ARG A 164 7.95 -20.00 -7.83
CA ARG A 164 8.11 -20.99 -8.90
C ARG A 164 8.34 -22.40 -8.34
N ALA A 165 9.20 -22.55 -7.34
CA ALA A 165 9.46 -23.82 -6.70
C ALA A 165 8.22 -24.44 -6.02
N HIS A 166 7.31 -23.62 -5.47
CA HIS A 166 6.03 -24.10 -4.94
C HIS A 166 5.06 -24.53 -6.03
N TYR A 167 5.00 -23.80 -7.17
CA TYR A 167 4.18 -24.21 -8.32
C TYR A 167 4.64 -25.52 -8.94
N GLU A 168 5.96 -25.72 -9.06
CA GLU A 168 6.54 -26.96 -9.62
C GLU A 168 6.29 -28.18 -8.72
N LYS A 169 6.13 -27.99 -7.42
CA LYS A 169 5.78 -29.06 -6.47
C LYS A 169 4.29 -29.39 -6.41
N GLY A 170 3.45 -28.62 -7.08
CA GLY A 170 1.99 -28.79 -7.05
C GLY A 170 1.33 -28.33 -5.74
N ASP A 171 2.02 -27.53 -4.94
CA ASP A 171 1.55 -27.06 -3.63
C ASP A 171 0.65 -25.79 -3.73
N LEU A 172 0.29 -25.37 -4.97
CA LEU A 172 -0.49 -24.16 -5.25
C LEU A 172 -1.74 -24.42 -6.08
#